data_bb4e8e16f7f5ccb4bf7c67492561a590
#
_entry.id   bb4e8e16f7f5ccb4bf7c67492561a590
#
_cell.length_a   1.000
_cell.length_b   1.000
_cell.length_c   1.000
_cell.angle_alpha   90.00
_cell.angle_beta   90.00
_cell.angle_gamma   90.00
#
_symmetry.space_group_name_H-M   'P 1'
#
loop_
_entity.id
_entity.type
_entity.pdbx_description
1 polymer ?
#
loop_
_entity_poly.entity_id
_entity_poly.type
_entity_poly.pdbx_seq_one_letter_code
_entity_poly.pdbx_strand_id
1 'polypeptide(L)'
;TTIKEINVALKDLKNKKIRSPGAVHAKWLESFGASAETMDSPEMNEMLNRNTLDGAIQGATGMKTYKSLALINQDYHLPLGVIPFLLLINEKTWSRQPDDVKAAMLKRGGEVSAIYGGKAYEEAGQQIQQELKAEGRVKTTTPSAAQLMTYEPRNQAVQQWWADKTPNGKTLMVEIQAQLKSLRSSS
;
A
#
# COMPACT_ATOMS: atom_id res chain seq x y z
N THR A 1 -7.64 8.99 15.93
CA THR A 1 -8.28 9.99 15.06
C THR A 1 -9.63 9.47 14.69
N THR A 2 -10.63 10.13 15.20
CA THR A 2 -11.98 9.91 14.74
C THR A 2 -12.03 10.47 13.33
N ILE A 3 -11.88 9.62 12.32
CA ILE A 3 -12.44 9.97 11.04
C ILE A 3 -13.94 9.95 11.29
N LYS A 4 -14.47 11.10 11.68
CA LYS A 4 -15.91 11.29 11.78
C LYS A 4 -16.46 10.97 10.41
N GLU A 5 -17.09 9.79 10.29
CA GLU A 5 -17.86 9.36 9.13
C GLU A 5 -17.34 9.88 7.79
N ILE A 6 -16.28 9.25 7.26
CA ILE A 6 -16.10 9.27 5.81
C ILE A 6 -17.24 8.40 5.30
N ASN A 7 -18.34 9.06 5.03
CA ASN A 7 -19.54 8.40 4.59
C ASN A 7 -19.33 7.95 3.13
N VAL A 8 -18.77 6.74 2.99
CA VAL A 8 -19.01 5.82 1.88
C VAL A 8 -18.57 6.22 0.47
N ALA A 9 -18.00 7.38 0.24
CA ALA A 9 -17.43 7.70 -1.08
C ALA A 9 -16.16 8.53 -0.91
N LEU A 10 -15.14 8.25 -1.73
CA LEU A 10 -13.89 9.02 -1.77
C LEU A 10 -14.08 10.53 -2.07
N LYS A 11 -15.29 10.95 -2.47
CA LYS A 11 -15.68 12.37 -2.53
C LYS A 11 -15.50 13.10 -1.20
N ASP A 12 -15.54 12.38 -0.08
CA ASP A 12 -15.40 12.95 1.27
C ASP A 12 -13.94 13.21 1.67
N LEU A 13 -12.98 12.87 0.78
CA LEU A 13 -11.56 13.18 0.97
C LEU A 13 -11.21 14.64 0.66
N LYS A 14 -12.12 15.40 0.05
CA LYS A 14 -11.85 16.81 -0.25
C LYS A 14 -11.51 17.59 1.01
N ASN A 15 -10.38 18.32 0.96
CA ASN A 15 -9.82 19.10 2.07
C ASN A 15 -9.39 18.24 3.30
N LYS A 16 -9.36 16.92 3.18
CA LYS A 16 -8.84 16.05 4.24
C LYS A 16 -7.33 15.90 4.14
N LYS A 17 -6.67 15.92 5.28
CA LYS A 17 -5.24 15.71 5.40
C LYS A 17 -4.96 14.22 5.58
N ILE A 18 -4.47 13.57 4.53
CA ILE A 18 -4.32 12.11 4.48
C ILE A 18 -2.86 11.72 4.28
N ARG A 19 -2.36 10.85 5.13
CA ARG A 19 -1.01 10.31 4.97
C ARG A 19 -0.94 9.40 3.74
N SER A 20 0.12 9.57 2.98
CA SER A 20 0.50 8.72 1.85
C SER A 20 1.81 7.97 2.12
N PRO A 21 1.95 6.70 1.73
CA PRO A 21 3.22 5.99 1.82
C PRO A 21 4.23 6.39 0.74
N GLY A 22 3.84 7.18 -0.25
CA GLY A 22 4.71 7.62 -1.33
C GLY A 22 4.01 8.42 -2.40
N ALA A 23 4.77 8.96 -3.35
CA ALA A 23 4.32 9.94 -4.34
C ALA A 23 3.15 9.47 -5.22
N VAL A 24 3.10 8.20 -5.60
CA VAL A 24 2.02 7.65 -6.44
C VAL A 24 0.68 7.69 -5.69
N HIS A 25 0.67 7.26 -4.43
CA HIS A 25 -0.52 7.32 -3.60
C HIS A 25 -0.89 8.76 -3.23
N ALA A 26 0.10 9.64 -3.04
CA ALA A 26 -0.15 11.07 -2.85
C ALA A 26 -0.88 11.65 -4.05
N LYS A 27 -0.38 11.39 -5.26
CA LYS A 27 -1.02 11.85 -6.50
C LYS A 27 -2.44 11.34 -6.68
N TRP A 28 -2.68 10.10 -6.26
CA TRP A 28 -4.01 9.49 -6.27
C TRP A 28 -4.96 10.20 -5.29
N LEU A 29 -4.54 10.44 -4.04
CA LEU A 29 -5.31 11.19 -3.04
C LEU A 29 -5.63 12.61 -3.50
N GLU A 30 -4.68 13.33 -4.08
CA GLU A 30 -4.86 14.67 -4.64
C GLU A 30 -5.96 14.70 -5.71
N SER A 31 -6.11 13.63 -6.49
CA SER A 31 -7.15 13.52 -7.52
C SER A 31 -8.58 13.55 -6.95
N PHE A 32 -8.73 13.30 -5.64
CA PHE A 32 -9.99 13.43 -4.88
C PHE A 32 -10.07 14.70 -4.06
N GLY A 33 -9.10 15.60 -4.23
CA GLY A 33 -9.04 16.89 -3.52
C GLY A 33 -8.54 16.79 -2.07
N ALA A 34 -7.90 15.68 -1.69
CA ALA A 34 -7.22 15.57 -0.41
C ALA A 34 -5.89 16.33 -0.39
N SER A 35 -5.47 16.76 0.79
CA SER A 35 -4.10 17.18 1.07
C SER A 35 -3.29 15.93 1.44
N ALA A 36 -2.39 15.49 0.54
CA ALA A 36 -1.59 14.30 0.76
C ALA A 36 -0.28 14.64 1.47
N GLU A 37 -0.01 13.97 2.58
CA GLU A 37 1.23 14.12 3.36
C GLU A 37 2.05 12.83 3.26
N THR A 38 3.23 12.91 2.65
CA THR A 38 4.11 11.74 2.53
C THR A 38 5.04 11.66 3.72
N MET A 39 4.92 10.59 4.49
CA MET A 39 5.72 10.34 5.68
C MET A 39 5.80 8.85 6.01
N ASP A 40 6.72 8.47 6.89
CA ASP A 40 6.81 7.10 7.39
C ASP A 40 5.67 6.74 8.38
N SER A 41 5.60 5.46 8.79
CA SER A 41 4.53 4.99 9.67
C SER A 41 4.67 5.42 11.13
N PRO A 42 5.86 5.53 11.73
CA PRO A 42 6.02 6.09 13.06
C PRO A 42 5.55 7.54 13.18
N GLU A 43 5.96 8.41 12.25
CA GLU A 43 5.55 9.81 12.20
C GLU A 43 4.04 9.93 11.98
N MET A 44 3.48 9.12 11.08
CA MET A 44 2.03 9.05 10.86
C MET A 44 1.27 8.76 12.15
N ASN A 45 1.71 7.79 12.94
CA ASN A 45 1.05 7.45 14.21
C ASN A 45 1.05 8.61 15.19
N GLU A 46 2.16 9.34 15.29
CA GLU A 46 2.24 10.51 16.15
C GLU A 46 1.25 11.59 15.69
N MET A 47 1.18 11.86 14.40
CA MET A 47 0.25 12.84 13.83
C MET A 47 -1.22 12.43 13.94
N LEU A 48 -1.54 11.15 13.75
CA LEU A 48 -2.87 10.61 14.00
C LEU A 48 -3.28 10.79 15.46
N ASN A 49 -2.37 10.47 16.38
CA ASN A 49 -2.63 10.59 17.83
C ASN A 49 -2.86 12.05 18.26
N ARG A 50 -2.17 12.99 17.61
CA ARG A 50 -2.35 14.43 17.84
C ARG A 50 -3.54 15.05 17.08
N ASN A 51 -4.31 14.26 16.33
CA ASN A 51 -5.40 14.74 15.46
C ASN A 51 -4.96 15.77 14.40
N THR A 52 -3.71 15.68 13.92
CA THR A 52 -3.18 16.53 12.86
C THR A 52 -3.27 15.90 11.47
N LEU A 53 -3.69 14.62 11.41
CA LEU A 53 -4.10 13.91 10.20
C LEU A 53 -5.54 13.44 10.34
N ASP A 54 -6.30 13.50 9.25
CA ASP A 54 -7.67 12.97 9.15
C ASP A 54 -7.71 11.48 8.85
N GLY A 55 -6.64 10.95 8.26
CA GLY A 55 -6.55 9.54 7.91
C GLY A 55 -5.23 9.14 7.25
N ALA A 56 -5.13 7.89 6.83
CA ALA A 56 -3.91 7.38 6.21
C ALA A 56 -4.18 6.23 5.23
N ILE A 57 -3.33 6.12 4.20
CA ILE A 57 -3.16 4.89 3.43
C ILE A 57 -2.13 4.04 4.15
N GLN A 58 -2.53 2.85 4.59
CA GLN A 58 -1.65 1.87 5.22
C GLN A 58 -2.21 0.46 5.05
N GLY A 59 -1.35 -0.54 4.81
CA GLY A 59 -1.75 -1.94 4.78
C GLY A 59 -2.06 -2.51 6.18
N ALA A 60 -2.89 -3.54 6.25
CA ALA A 60 -3.36 -4.15 7.51
C ALA A 60 -2.20 -4.59 8.43
N THR A 61 -1.17 -5.24 7.87
CA THR A 61 0.03 -5.67 8.60
C THR A 61 0.79 -4.49 9.20
N GLY A 62 0.94 -3.40 8.44
CA GLY A 62 1.53 -2.16 8.93
C GLY A 62 0.70 -1.53 10.05
N MET A 63 -0.63 -1.49 9.92
CA MET A 63 -1.54 -0.98 10.96
C MET A 63 -1.36 -1.74 12.28
N LYS A 64 -1.21 -3.08 12.24
CA LYS A 64 -0.96 -3.90 13.43
C LYS A 64 0.42 -3.65 14.01
N THR A 65 1.46 -3.69 13.17
CA THR A 65 2.86 -3.51 13.58
C THR A 65 3.10 -2.17 14.27
N TYR A 66 2.57 -1.10 13.71
CA TYR A 66 2.71 0.26 14.24
C TYR A 66 1.60 0.66 15.20
N LYS A 67 0.70 -0.27 15.56
CA LYS A 67 -0.42 -0.03 16.49
C LYS A 67 -1.40 1.06 16.01
N SER A 68 -1.43 1.36 14.71
CA SER A 68 -2.34 2.37 14.12
C SER A 68 -3.80 1.96 14.26
N LEU A 69 -4.08 0.66 14.37
CA LEU A 69 -5.45 0.13 14.55
C LEU A 69 -6.18 0.76 15.74
N ALA A 70 -5.46 1.06 16.83
CA ALA A 70 -6.06 1.69 18.02
C ALA A 70 -6.52 3.14 17.76
N LEU A 71 -6.00 3.79 16.72
CA LEU A 71 -6.22 5.20 16.39
C LEU A 71 -7.31 5.42 15.33
N ILE A 72 -7.85 4.36 14.75
CA ILE A 72 -8.86 4.41 13.69
C ILE A 72 -10.18 3.79 14.14
N ASN A 73 -11.28 4.24 13.57
CA ASN A 73 -12.62 3.67 13.74
C ASN A 73 -13.27 3.28 12.40
N GLN A 74 -12.62 3.62 11.28
CA GLN A 74 -13.07 3.25 9.95
C GLN A 74 -11.91 2.76 9.09
N ASP A 75 -12.17 1.71 8.31
CA ASP A 75 -11.30 1.15 7.29
C ASP A 75 -12.06 1.15 5.96
N TYR A 76 -11.53 1.86 4.97
CA TYR A 76 -12.03 1.81 3.61
C TYR A 76 -11.12 0.91 2.79
N HIS A 77 -11.55 -0.34 2.60
CA HIS A 77 -10.73 -1.38 1.98
C HIS A 77 -10.66 -1.22 0.47
N LEU A 78 -9.60 -0.56 -0.01
CA LEU A 78 -9.38 -0.25 -1.42
C LEU A 78 -8.26 -1.11 -2.02
N PRO A 79 -8.44 -1.65 -3.22
CA PRO A 79 -7.38 -2.34 -3.96
C PRO A 79 -6.44 -1.32 -4.63
N LEU A 80 -5.61 -0.64 -3.83
CA LEU A 80 -4.67 0.40 -4.29
C LEU A 80 -3.37 -0.15 -4.89
N GLY A 81 -3.30 -1.43 -5.17
CA GLY A 81 -2.13 -2.11 -5.71
C GLY A 81 -1.26 -2.76 -4.64
N VAL A 82 -0.03 -3.07 -5.00
CA VAL A 82 0.94 -3.75 -4.14
C VAL A 82 2.14 -2.84 -3.92
N ILE A 83 2.61 -2.77 -2.69
CA ILE A 83 3.87 -2.11 -2.34
C ILE A 83 4.93 -3.21 -2.26
N PRO A 84 5.93 -3.24 -3.17
CA PRO A 84 6.99 -4.22 -3.11
C PRO A 84 7.94 -3.91 -1.95
N PHE A 85 8.35 -4.94 -1.21
CA PHE A 85 9.41 -4.85 -0.22
C PHE A 85 10.68 -5.48 -0.80
N LEU A 86 11.80 -4.78 -0.68
CA LEU A 86 13.08 -5.24 -1.18
C LEU A 86 13.96 -5.73 -0.02
N LEU A 87 14.47 -6.97 -0.15
CA LEU A 87 15.52 -7.46 0.73
C LEU A 87 16.87 -7.12 0.11
N LEU A 88 17.57 -6.17 0.72
CA LEU A 88 18.82 -5.62 0.19
C LEU A 88 19.99 -5.94 1.13
N ILE A 89 21.16 -6.12 0.55
CA ILE A 89 22.42 -6.20 1.28
C ILE A 89 23.39 -5.15 0.72
N ASN A 90 24.14 -4.51 1.59
CA ASN A 90 25.18 -3.57 1.18
C ASN A 90 26.29 -4.32 0.42
N GLU A 91 26.76 -3.76 -0.69
CA GLU A 91 27.76 -4.40 -1.57
C GLU A 91 29.09 -4.71 -0.83
N LYS A 92 29.58 -3.80 0.01
CA LYS A 92 30.79 -4.05 0.83
C LYS A 92 30.57 -5.18 1.83
N THR A 93 29.37 -5.34 2.34
CA THR A 93 29.01 -6.46 3.23
C THR A 93 28.93 -7.75 2.43
N TRP A 94 28.32 -7.72 1.26
CA TRP A 94 28.21 -8.86 0.34
C TRP A 94 29.59 -9.37 -0.10
N SER A 95 30.48 -8.48 -0.53
CA SER A 95 31.81 -8.84 -1.04
C SER A 95 32.69 -9.56 -0.01
N ARG A 96 32.48 -9.28 1.28
CA ARG A 96 33.23 -9.90 2.39
C ARG A 96 32.65 -11.26 2.85
N GLN A 97 31.49 -11.66 2.34
CA GLN A 97 30.91 -12.95 2.73
C GLN A 97 31.69 -14.09 2.08
N PRO A 98 31.89 -15.22 2.79
CA PRO A 98 32.38 -16.46 2.20
C PRO A 98 31.49 -16.93 1.05
N ASP A 99 32.04 -17.70 0.13
CA ASP A 99 31.32 -18.13 -1.07
C ASP A 99 30.18 -19.10 -0.76
N ASP A 100 30.32 -19.95 0.24
CA ASP A 100 29.28 -20.83 0.74
C ASP A 100 28.09 -20.05 1.34
N VAL A 101 28.38 -18.98 2.07
CA VAL A 101 27.37 -18.05 2.61
C VAL A 101 26.64 -17.34 1.48
N LYS A 102 27.37 -16.80 0.50
CA LYS A 102 26.77 -16.17 -0.70
C LYS A 102 25.85 -17.14 -1.43
N ALA A 103 26.32 -18.39 -1.66
CA ALA A 103 25.54 -19.41 -2.31
C ALA A 103 24.25 -19.74 -1.54
N ALA A 104 24.32 -19.86 -0.21
CA ALA A 104 23.17 -20.09 0.65
C ALA A 104 22.17 -18.92 0.61
N MET A 105 22.65 -17.68 0.64
CA MET A 105 21.82 -16.48 0.54
C MET A 105 21.11 -16.38 -0.82
N LEU A 106 21.83 -16.64 -1.92
CA LEU A 106 21.22 -16.65 -3.26
C LEU A 106 20.20 -17.75 -3.44
N LYS A 107 20.46 -18.94 -2.88
CA LYS A 107 19.52 -20.08 -2.93
C LYS A 107 18.21 -19.79 -2.21
N ARG A 108 18.24 -19.00 -1.13
CA ARG A 108 17.06 -18.67 -0.30
C ARG A 108 16.44 -17.31 -0.63
N GLY A 109 17.20 -16.46 -1.31
CA GLY A 109 16.76 -15.13 -1.74
C GLY A 109 15.90 -15.17 -3.00
N GLY A 110 15.70 -14.01 -3.60
CA GLY A 110 14.97 -13.86 -4.86
C GLY A 110 13.54 -14.39 -4.80
N GLU A 111 13.17 -15.21 -5.77
CA GLU A 111 11.81 -15.74 -5.92
C GLU A 111 11.36 -16.58 -4.72
N VAL A 112 12.24 -17.39 -4.14
CA VAL A 112 11.93 -18.20 -2.96
C VAL A 112 11.50 -17.31 -1.79
N SER A 113 12.27 -16.27 -1.48
CA SER A 113 11.91 -15.29 -0.43
C SER A 113 10.64 -14.53 -0.79
N ALA A 114 10.45 -14.16 -2.07
CA ALA A 114 9.27 -13.43 -2.51
C ALA A 114 7.98 -14.24 -2.31
N ILE A 115 7.99 -15.53 -2.66
CA ILE A 115 6.85 -16.43 -2.47
C ILE A 115 6.53 -16.60 -0.98
N TYR A 116 7.54 -16.89 -0.16
CA TYR A 116 7.34 -17.04 1.29
C TYR A 116 6.86 -15.75 1.96
N GLY A 117 7.51 -14.63 1.64
CA GLY A 117 7.16 -13.33 2.19
C GLY A 117 5.75 -12.89 1.76
N GLY A 118 5.42 -13.03 0.48
CA GLY A 118 4.10 -12.70 -0.05
C GLY A 118 2.99 -13.50 0.64
N LYS A 119 3.17 -14.82 0.77
CA LYS A 119 2.21 -15.69 1.47
C LYS A 119 2.05 -15.31 2.95
N ALA A 120 3.15 -15.09 3.67
CA ALA A 120 3.11 -14.68 5.06
C ALA A 120 2.39 -13.33 5.27
N TYR A 121 2.62 -12.36 4.36
CA TYR A 121 1.93 -11.08 4.39
C TYR A 121 0.43 -11.21 4.12
N GLU A 122 0.05 -12.04 3.16
CA GLU A 122 -1.36 -12.29 2.84
C GLU A 122 -2.09 -12.97 4.01
N GLU A 123 -1.53 -14.03 4.56
CA GLU A 123 -2.10 -14.75 5.72
C GLU A 123 -2.23 -13.82 6.94
N ALA A 124 -1.20 -13.02 7.24
CA ALA A 124 -1.25 -12.05 8.32
C ALA A 124 -2.30 -10.96 8.07
N GLY A 125 -2.42 -10.48 6.83
CA GLY A 125 -3.44 -9.50 6.45
C GLY A 125 -4.85 -10.03 6.62
N GLN A 126 -5.12 -11.27 6.19
CA GLN A 126 -6.42 -11.93 6.34
C GLN A 126 -6.77 -12.14 7.82
N GLN A 127 -5.81 -12.57 8.64
CA GLN A 127 -6.01 -12.73 10.08
C GLN A 127 -6.39 -11.41 10.74
N ILE A 128 -5.69 -10.31 10.42
CA ILE A 128 -5.98 -8.98 10.97
C ILE A 128 -7.39 -8.52 10.59
N GLN A 129 -7.82 -8.76 9.35
CA GLN A 129 -9.17 -8.42 8.93
C GLN A 129 -10.24 -9.21 9.69
N GLN A 130 -9.98 -10.49 9.98
CA GLN A 130 -10.87 -11.32 10.82
C GLN A 130 -10.93 -10.80 12.26
N GLU A 131 -9.78 -10.46 12.85
CA GLU A 131 -9.70 -9.87 14.20
C GLU A 131 -10.51 -8.56 14.27
N LEU A 132 -10.32 -7.65 13.32
CA LEU A 132 -11.05 -6.37 13.25
C LEU A 132 -12.57 -6.57 13.13
N LYS A 133 -12.98 -7.53 12.32
CA LYS A 133 -14.40 -7.88 12.15
C LYS A 133 -14.99 -8.44 13.46
N ALA A 134 -14.23 -9.29 14.17
CA ALA A 134 -14.66 -9.88 15.43
C ALA A 134 -14.75 -8.83 16.55
N GLU A 135 -13.81 -7.88 16.61
CA GLU A 135 -13.83 -6.77 17.58
C GLU A 135 -14.99 -5.80 17.34
N GLY A 136 -15.45 -5.63 16.11
CA GLY A 136 -16.57 -4.75 15.76
C GLY A 136 -16.34 -3.25 15.98
N ARG A 137 -15.15 -2.85 16.43
CA ARG A 137 -14.82 -1.46 16.74
C ARG A 137 -14.52 -0.63 15.49
N VAL A 138 -13.89 -1.23 14.49
CA VAL A 138 -13.56 -0.60 13.21
C VAL A 138 -14.60 -0.96 12.17
N LYS A 139 -15.27 0.04 11.63
CA LYS A 139 -16.22 -0.15 10.53
C LYS A 139 -15.47 -0.31 9.21
N THR A 140 -15.45 -1.52 8.68
CA THR A 140 -14.86 -1.79 7.36
C THR A 140 -15.88 -1.56 6.25
N THR A 141 -15.50 -0.81 5.22
CA THR A 141 -16.30 -0.59 4.02
C THR A 141 -15.50 -1.04 2.80
N THR A 142 -16.06 -1.95 2.02
CA THR A 142 -15.50 -2.39 0.74
C THR A 142 -16.34 -1.81 -0.40
N PRO A 143 -15.73 -1.06 -1.34
CA PRO A 143 -16.48 -0.50 -2.46
C PRO A 143 -16.97 -1.60 -3.39
N SER A 144 -18.12 -1.41 -3.98
CA SER A 144 -18.64 -2.28 -5.03
C SER A 144 -17.82 -2.17 -6.32
N ALA A 145 -17.93 -3.16 -7.21
CA ALA A 145 -17.28 -3.10 -8.53
C ALA A 145 -17.66 -1.84 -9.31
N ALA A 146 -18.93 -1.43 -9.26
CA ALA A 146 -19.40 -0.21 -9.91
C ALA A 146 -18.72 1.05 -9.33
N GLN A 147 -18.52 1.11 -8.02
CA GLN A 147 -17.79 2.22 -7.40
C GLN A 147 -16.31 2.21 -7.82
N LEU A 148 -15.65 1.05 -7.86
CA LEU A 148 -14.27 0.92 -8.32
C LEU A 148 -14.09 1.40 -9.77
N MET A 149 -15.04 1.10 -10.64
CA MET A 149 -15.03 1.59 -12.03
C MET A 149 -15.05 3.13 -12.11
N THR A 150 -15.67 3.81 -11.17
CA THR A 150 -15.67 5.30 -11.16
C THR A 150 -14.31 5.90 -10.85
N TYR A 151 -13.38 5.10 -10.30
CA TYR A 151 -12.01 5.55 -9.98
C TYR A 151 -11.03 5.32 -11.14
N GLU A 152 -11.42 4.52 -12.12
CA GLU A 152 -10.54 4.11 -13.22
C GLU A 152 -9.93 5.29 -14.01
N PRO A 153 -10.66 6.36 -14.36
CA PRO A 153 -10.06 7.52 -15.03
C PRO A 153 -8.96 8.20 -14.19
N ARG A 154 -9.10 8.18 -12.85
CA ARG A 154 -8.08 8.72 -11.94
C ARG A 154 -6.87 7.80 -11.85
N ASN A 155 -7.11 6.48 -11.80
CA ASN A 155 -6.04 5.49 -11.82
C ASN A 155 -5.18 5.64 -13.08
N GLN A 156 -5.81 5.77 -14.24
CA GLN A 156 -5.13 5.97 -15.52
C GLN A 156 -4.36 7.30 -15.54
N ALA A 157 -4.92 8.37 -15.04
CA ALA A 157 -4.23 9.65 -14.95
C ALA A 157 -2.98 9.60 -14.05
N VAL A 158 -3.05 8.87 -12.94
CA VAL A 158 -1.89 8.66 -12.04
C VAL A 158 -0.83 7.76 -12.69
N GLN A 159 -1.23 6.71 -13.39
CA GLN A 159 -0.33 5.85 -14.15
C GLN A 159 0.40 6.63 -15.24
N GLN A 160 -0.34 7.46 -15.99
CA GLN A 160 0.25 8.32 -17.02
C GLN A 160 1.22 9.33 -16.41
N TRP A 161 0.84 9.99 -15.31
CA TRP A 161 1.72 10.91 -14.60
C TRP A 161 3.02 10.24 -14.15
N TRP A 162 2.94 9.00 -13.62
CA TRP A 162 4.11 8.23 -13.23
C TRP A 162 4.99 7.88 -14.43
N ALA A 163 4.38 7.42 -15.52
CA ALA A 163 5.08 7.04 -16.74
C ALA A 163 5.82 8.22 -17.39
N ASP A 164 5.24 9.43 -17.33
CA ASP A 164 5.86 10.63 -17.88
C ASP A 164 7.03 11.17 -17.03
N LYS A 165 7.03 10.90 -15.72
CA LYS A 165 8.08 11.36 -14.79
C LYS A 165 9.20 10.36 -14.56
N THR A 166 8.99 9.11 -14.91
CA THR A 166 9.96 8.03 -14.64
C THR A 166 10.83 7.79 -15.88
N PRO A 167 12.16 7.71 -15.75
CA PRO A 167 13.01 7.29 -16.85
C PRO A 167 12.53 5.96 -17.43
N ASN A 168 12.31 5.90 -18.75
CA ASN A 168 11.72 4.75 -19.45
C ASN A 168 10.32 4.34 -18.96
N GLY A 169 9.62 5.19 -18.23
CA GLY A 169 8.36 4.87 -17.54
C GLY A 169 7.26 4.38 -18.50
N LYS A 170 7.17 4.93 -19.70
CA LYS A 170 6.19 4.46 -20.72
C LYS A 170 6.46 3.03 -21.14
N THR A 171 7.71 2.68 -21.41
CA THR A 171 8.11 1.32 -21.77
C THR A 171 7.84 0.36 -20.63
N LEU A 172 8.28 0.72 -19.40
CA LEU A 172 8.03 -0.06 -18.20
C LEU A 172 6.53 -0.28 -17.94
N MET A 173 5.70 0.73 -18.16
CA MET A 173 4.25 0.60 -17.97
C MET A 173 3.64 -0.41 -18.94
N VAL A 174 4.06 -0.42 -20.22
CA VAL A 174 3.62 -1.40 -21.21
C VAL A 174 4.02 -2.82 -20.82
N GLU A 175 5.27 -3.00 -20.38
CA GLU A 175 5.78 -4.30 -19.93
C GLU A 175 5.03 -4.82 -18.70
N ILE A 176 4.83 -3.97 -17.68
CA ILE A 176 4.10 -4.32 -16.47
C ILE A 176 2.65 -4.73 -16.81
N GLN A 177 1.98 -3.96 -17.65
CA GLN A 177 0.60 -4.28 -18.06
C GLN A 177 0.51 -5.59 -18.83
N ALA A 178 1.48 -5.87 -19.73
CA ALA A 178 1.54 -7.12 -20.46
C ALA A 178 1.74 -8.32 -19.52
N GLN A 179 2.67 -8.22 -18.57
CA GLN A 179 2.91 -9.27 -17.58
C GLN A 179 1.69 -9.51 -16.67
N LEU A 180 1.05 -8.44 -16.17
CA LEU A 180 -0.17 -8.57 -15.37
C LEU A 180 -1.31 -9.23 -16.14
N LYS A 181 -1.46 -8.90 -17.41
CA LYS A 181 -2.46 -9.56 -18.29
C LYS A 181 -2.18 -11.05 -18.45
N SER A 182 -0.91 -11.44 -18.68
CA SER A 182 -0.50 -12.83 -18.78
C SER A 182 -0.79 -13.62 -17.49
N LEU A 183 -0.41 -13.07 -16.33
CA LEU A 183 -0.63 -13.72 -15.03
C LEU A 183 -2.13 -13.91 -14.73
N ARG A 184 -2.96 -12.91 -15.03
CA ARG A 184 -4.42 -12.98 -14.81
C ARG A 184 -5.13 -13.96 -15.76
N SER A 185 -4.56 -14.24 -16.92
CA SER A 185 -5.12 -15.23 -17.85
C SER A 185 -4.71 -16.66 -17.53
N SER A 186 -3.73 -16.85 -16.63
CA SER A 186 -3.20 -18.16 -16.22
C SER A 186 -3.73 -18.60 -14.85
N SER A 187 -4.54 -17.75 -14.19
CA SER A 187 -5.22 -18.02 -12.91
C SER A 187 -6.69 -18.34 -13.13
#